data_c64ce78a1bff7385a4926900678a854d
#
_entry.id   c64ce78a1bff7385a4926900678a854d
#
_cell.length_a   1.000
_cell.length_b   1.000
_cell.length_c   1.000
_cell.angle_alpha   90.00
_cell.angle_beta   90.00
_cell.angle_gamma   90.00
#
_symmetry.space_group_name_H-M   'P 1'
#
loop_
_entity.id
_entity.type
_entity.pdbx_description
1 polymer ?
#
loop_
_entity_poly.entity_id
_entity_poly.type
_entity_poly.pdbx_seq_one_letter_code
_entity_poly.pdbx_strand_id
1 'polypeptide(L)'
;MNPLSSQTNAPLPSKIICVGRNYAEHARELGNEVPETPVLFLKPPSSVIGLEQGIAWNRDLGECHFECELSIRIGQRLKNATIEQAQIAIAGVTLGLDLTLRDLQNQLKNKGQPWERAKAFDGACVLGQWLAPDMLCDLGKTTFELSVNDEVRQQGNTADMLFGVVALLVDISQVFTLEVGDVVMTGTPAGVAALASGDQLKMTLHTVLGGVTWQTFVA
;
A
#
# COMPACT_ATOMS: atom_id res chain seq x y z
N MET A 1 -23.36 8.52 -13.26
CA MET A 1 -22.30 9.42 -12.79
C MET A 1 -21.01 8.65 -12.78
N ASN A 2 -19.93 9.17 -13.35
CA ASN A 2 -18.65 8.48 -13.40
C ASN A 2 -18.02 8.51 -12.01
N PRO A 3 -17.81 7.39 -11.29
CA PRO A 3 -17.27 7.38 -9.93
C PRO A 3 -15.83 7.90 -9.81
N LEU A 4 -15.16 8.15 -10.94
CA LEU A 4 -13.76 8.57 -11.03
C LEU A 4 -13.56 10.11 -11.08
N SER A 5 -14.63 10.94 -11.03
CA SER A 5 -14.54 12.35 -11.43
C SER A 5 -14.32 13.36 -10.28
N SER A 6 -14.04 12.99 -9.02
CA SER A 6 -14.08 13.95 -7.90
C SER A 6 -12.80 14.09 -7.07
N GLN A 7 -11.59 13.86 -7.59
CA GLN A 7 -10.39 13.82 -6.72
C GLN A 7 -9.18 14.69 -7.10
N THR A 8 -9.34 15.78 -7.82
CA THR A 8 -8.21 16.68 -8.11
C THR A 8 -7.82 17.64 -6.98
N ASN A 9 -8.53 17.66 -5.83
CA ASN A 9 -8.31 18.60 -4.73
C ASN A 9 -8.13 17.98 -3.33
N ALA A 10 -7.84 16.67 -3.20
CA ALA A 10 -7.53 16.12 -1.89
C ALA A 10 -6.14 16.62 -1.44
N PRO A 11 -5.99 17.11 -0.19
CA PRO A 11 -4.68 17.51 0.31
C PRO A 11 -3.71 16.31 0.28
N LEU A 12 -2.43 16.61 0.03
CA LEU A 12 -1.38 15.60 0.18
C LEU A 12 -1.42 15.06 1.62
N PRO A 13 -1.17 13.76 1.82
CA PRO A 13 -1.08 13.19 3.17
C PRO A 13 0.02 13.87 3.97
N SER A 14 -0.13 13.98 5.28
CA SER A 14 0.97 14.43 6.14
C SER A 14 2.05 13.35 6.29
N LYS A 15 1.63 12.10 6.16
CA LYS A 15 2.46 10.89 6.16
C LYS A 15 1.73 9.73 5.51
N ILE A 16 2.51 8.75 5.08
CA ILE A 16 2.01 7.43 4.67
C ILE A 16 2.55 6.42 5.69
N ILE A 17 1.67 5.67 6.33
CA ILE A 17 2.04 4.60 7.24
C ILE A 17 1.89 3.28 6.50
N CYS A 18 2.95 2.49 6.49
CA CYS A 18 3.01 1.21 5.81
C CYS A 18 3.12 0.08 6.82
N VAL A 19 2.53 -1.07 6.49
CA VAL A 19 2.50 -2.26 7.34
C VAL A 19 3.29 -3.37 6.66
N GLY A 20 4.45 -3.70 7.21
CA GLY A 20 5.25 -4.82 6.74
C GLY A 20 4.74 -6.17 7.25
N ARG A 21 4.91 -7.24 6.45
CA ARG A 21 4.66 -8.63 6.83
C ARG A 21 3.22 -8.92 7.28
N ASN A 22 2.23 -8.29 6.67
CA ASN A 22 0.82 -8.48 7.04
C ASN A 22 0.13 -9.65 6.34
N TYR A 23 0.84 -10.39 5.48
CA TYR A 23 0.40 -11.64 4.87
C TYR A 23 1.41 -12.75 5.21
N ALA A 24 0.93 -13.85 5.81
CA ALA A 24 1.81 -14.92 6.31
C ALA A 24 2.64 -15.56 5.19
N GLU A 25 2.06 -15.75 4.00
CA GLU A 25 2.76 -16.32 2.84
C GLU A 25 3.89 -15.40 2.36
N HIS A 26 3.64 -14.09 2.27
CA HIS A 26 4.67 -13.11 1.92
C HIS A 26 5.80 -13.08 2.97
N ALA A 27 5.47 -13.14 4.26
CA ALA A 27 6.50 -13.21 5.30
C ALA A 27 7.41 -14.45 5.10
N ARG A 28 6.84 -15.61 4.80
CA ARG A 28 7.59 -16.86 4.53
C ARG A 28 8.40 -16.79 3.24
N GLU A 29 7.83 -16.23 2.15
CA GLU A 29 8.50 -16.00 0.87
C GLU A 29 9.84 -15.27 1.04
N LEU A 30 9.87 -14.28 1.92
CA LEU A 30 11.06 -13.48 2.22
C LEU A 30 11.89 -14.03 3.40
N GLY A 31 11.59 -15.23 3.90
CA GLY A 31 12.31 -15.86 5.02
C GLY A 31 12.17 -15.11 6.34
N ASN A 32 11.08 -14.34 6.53
CA ASN A 32 10.82 -13.63 7.76
C ASN A 32 9.89 -14.43 8.68
N GLU A 33 10.02 -14.21 9.98
CA GLU A 33 9.06 -14.69 10.97
C GLU A 33 7.73 -13.93 10.83
N VAL A 34 6.63 -14.62 11.17
CA VAL A 34 5.30 -13.98 11.27
C VAL A 34 5.28 -13.13 12.52
N PRO A 35 5.00 -11.82 12.40
CA PRO A 35 5.06 -10.91 13.54
C PRO A 35 3.87 -11.07 14.49
N GLU A 36 4.08 -10.88 15.78
CA GLU A 36 3.01 -10.87 16.80
C GLU A 36 2.28 -9.51 16.86
N THR A 37 2.91 -8.45 16.39
CA THR A 37 2.36 -7.09 16.30
C THR A 37 2.64 -6.48 14.94
N PRO A 38 1.85 -5.49 14.47
CA PRO A 38 2.10 -4.85 13.19
C PRO A 38 3.51 -4.24 13.10
N VAL A 39 4.23 -4.53 12.04
CA VAL A 39 5.53 -3.91 11.75
C VAL A 39 5.29 -2.63 10.98
N LEU A 40 5.46 -1.50 11.62
CA LEU A 40 5.14 -0.19 11.04
C LEU A 40 6.40 0.52 10.55
N PHE A 41 6.29 1.19 9.40
CA PHE A 41 7.28 2.13 8.89
C PHE A 41 6.57 3.28 8.14
N LEU A 42 7.32 4.33 7.82
CA LEU A 42 6.75 5.54 7.25
C LEU A 42 7.34 5.82 5.86
N LYS A 43 6.50 6.40 5.01
CA LYS A 43 6.94 7.11 3.81
C LYS A 43 6.56 8.59 3.92
N PRO A 44 7.44 9.53 3.53
CA PRO A 44 7.12 10.95 3.50
C PRO A 44 6.15 11.27 2.35
N PRO A 45 5.44 12.40 2.41
CA PRO A 45 4.59 12.86 1.30
C PRO A 45 5.32 12.97 -0.04
N SER A 46 6.61 13.31 -0.03
CA SER A 46 7.46 13.42 -1.23
C SER A 46 7.67 12.09 -1.96
N SER A 47 7.39 10.95 -1.30
CA SER A 47 7.46 9.63 -1.97
C SER A 47 6.23 9.32 -2.82
N VAL A 48 5.13 10.10 -2.71
CA VAL A 48 3.88 9.83 -3.43
C VAL A 48 3.96 10.31 -4.86
N ILE A 49 3.63 9.41 -5.79
CA ILE A 49 3.40 9.73 -7.20
C ILE A 49 2.05 9.18 -7.67
N GLY A 50 1.46 9.82 -8.68
CA GLY A 50 0.31 9.28 -9.41
C GLY A 50 0.73 8.26 -10.47
N LEU A 51 -0.23 7.51 -10.95
CA LEU A 51 -0.02 6.43 -11.94
C LEU A 51 0.55 6.93 -13.27
N GLU A 52 0.14 8.11 -13.70
CA GLU A 52 0.49 8.74 -14.97
C GLU A 52 1.96 9.21 -15.03
N GLN A 53 2.61 9.37 -13.87
CA GLN A 53 4.00 9.82 -13.81
C GLN A 53 4.98 8.71 -14.21
N GLY A 54 4.53 7.44 -14.14
CA GLY A 54 5.41 6.29 -14.32
C GLY A 54 6.36 6.07 -13.14
N ILE A 55 6.84 4.85 -13.01
CA ILE A 55 7.74 4.44 -11.94
C ILE A 55 9.18 4.67 -12.40
N ALA A 56 9.94 5.44 -11.62
CA ALA A 56 11.36 5.66 -11.86
C ALA A 56 12.10 5.68 -10.51
N TRP A 57 13.33 5.17 -10.52
CA TRP A 57 14.23 5.26 -9.36
C TRP A 57 15.68 5.34 -9.83
N ASN A 58 16.57 5.75 -8.93
CA ASN A 58 18.01 5.69 -9.21
C ASN A 58 18.47 4.22 -9.27
N ARG A 59 18.79 3.74 -10.47
CA ARG A 59 19.22 2.35 -10.73
C ARG A 59 20.52 1.96 -10.00
N ASP A 60 21.35 2.93 -9.65
CA ASP A 60 22.59 2.68 -8.87
C ASP A 60 22.30 2.20 -7.44
N LEU A 61 21.06 2.37 -6.95
CA LEU A 61 20.62 1.90 -5.65
C LEU A 61 20.16 0.42 -5.65
N GLY A 62 20.19 -0.25 -6.80
CA GLY A 62 19.84 -1.64 -6.95
C GLY A 62 18.41 -1.88 -7.48
N GLU A 63 17.96 -3.12 -7.34
CA GLU A 63 16.64 -3.56 -7.83
C GLU A 63 15.50 -2.95 -7.02
N CYS A 64 14.49 -2.43 -7.73
CA CYS A 64 13.23 -1.98 -7.15
C CYS A 64 12.16 -3.05 -7.35
N HIS A 65 11.56 -3.52 -6.26
CA HIS A 65 10.48 -4.49 -6.27
C HIS A 65 9.13 -3.80 -6.10
N PHE A 66 8.10 -4.36 -6.75
CA PHE A 66 6.71 -3.98 -6.52
C PHE A 66 6.11 -4.74 -5.33
N GLU A 67 5.28 -4.07 -4.57
CA GLU A 67 4.45 -4.62 -3.49
C GLU A 67 3.06 -3.98 -3.62
N CYS A 68 2.09 -4.69 -4.21
CA CYS A 68 0.73 -4.19 -4.40
C CYS A 68 -0.08 -4.33 -3.12
N GLU A 69 -0.72 -3.24 -2.70
CA GLU A 69 -1.40 -3.16 -1.41
C GLU A 69 -2.75 -2.46 -1.50
N LEU A 70 -3.76 -2.99 -0.78
CA LEU A 70 -4.92 -2.18 -0.45
C LEU A 70 -4.47 -1.00 0.39
N SER A 71 -4.84 0.21 -0.01
CA SER A 71 -4.48 1.45 0.65
C SER A 71 -5.71 2.19 1.12
N ILE A 72 -5.65 2.74 2.32
CA ILE A 72 -6.76 3.40 3.01
C ILE A 72 -6.45 4.88 3.19
N ARG A 73 -7.40 5.77 2.82
CA ARG A 73 -7.31 7.20 3.10
C ARG A 73 -8.14 7.56 4.32
N ILE A 74 -7.55 8.31 5.22
CA ILE A 74 -8.17 8.76 6.47
C ILE A 74 -9.02 10.01 6.22
N GLY A 75 -10.27 10.00 6.68
CA GLY A 75 -11.22 11.11 6.56
C GLY A 75 -11.53 11.82 7.87
N GLN A 76 -11.17 11.22 9.00
CA GLN A 76 -11.33 11.83 10.32
C GLN A 76 -10.08 11.55 11.15
N ARG A 77 -9.69 12.55 11.95
CA ARG A 77 -8.52 12.42 12.81
C ARG A 77 -8.69 11.28 13.82
N LEU A 78 -7.69 10.40 13.91
CA LEU A 78 -7.66 9.28 14.86
C LEU A 78 -6.47 9.41 15.83
N LYS A 79 -6.75 9.25 17.12
CA LYS A 79 -5.76 9.13 18.19
C LYS A 79 -6.36 8.29 19.31
N ASN A 80 -5.71 7.18 19.67
CA ASN A 80 -6.24 6.18 20.61
C ASN A 80 -7.69 5.78 20.26
N ALA A 81 -7.92 5.48 19.00
CA ALA A 81 -9.25 5.29 18.44
C ALA A 81 -9.89 3.96 18.88
N THR A 82 -11.22 3.97 19.00
CA THR A 82 -12.01 2.72 19.08
C THR A 82 -12.20 2.09 17.70
N ILE A 83 -12.70 0.86 17.67
CA ILE A 83 -13.05 0.14 16.43
C ILE A 83 -14.05 0.96 15.60
N GLU A 84 -15.10 1.49 16.23
CA GLU A 84 -16.14 2.27 15.58
C GLU A 84 -15.59 3.58 14.98
N GLN A 85 -14.72 4.26 15.72
CA GLN A 85 -14.06 5.47 15.23
C GLN A 85 -13.16 5.16 14.03
N ALA A 86 -12.39 4.07 14.07
CA ALA A 86 -11.53 3.64 12.98
C ALA A 86 -12.34 3.29 11.72
N GLN A 87 -13.48 2.59 11.86
CA GLN A 87 -14.37 2.27 10.75
C GLN A 87 -14.93 3.53 10.06
N ILE A 88 -15.43 4.48 10.84
CA ILE A 88 -16.03 5.73 10.33
C ILE A 88 -14.98 6.63 9.67
N ALA A 89 -13.72 6.55 10.11
CA ALA A 89 -12.63 7.37 9.59
C ALA A 89 -12.14 6.95 8.20
N ILE A 90 -12.54 5.81 7.67
CA ILE A 90 -12.16 5.37 6.33
C ILE A 90 -12.91 6.22 5.29
N ALA A 91 -12.20 7.10 4.59
CA ALA A 91 -12.79 8.01 3.58
C ALA A 91 -12.53 7.57 2.13
N GLY A 92 -11.63 6.64 1.92
CA GLY A 92 -11.33 6.15 0.59
C GLY A 92 -10.49 4.89 0.62
N VAL A 93 -10.62 4.12 -0.45
CA VAL A 93 -9.85 2.89 -0.69
C VAL A 93 -9.26 2.95 -2.09
N THR A 94 -8.06 2.41 -2.27
CA THR A 94 -7.41 2.26 -3.58
C THR A 94 -6.41 1.12 -3.54
N LEU A 95 -5.83 0.77 -4.68
CA LEU A 95 -4.58 0.01 -4.71
C LEU A 95 -3.41 0.95 -4.85
N GLY A 96 -2.33 0.62 -4.17
CA GLY A 96 -1.05 1.31 -4.27
C GLY A 96 0.10 0.33 -4.43
N LEU A 97 1.28 0.88 -4.78
CA LEU A 97 2.52 0.12 -4.81
C LEU A 97 3.46 0.66 -3.75
N ASP A 98 3.84 -0.19 -2.80
CA ASP A 98 4.93 0.06 -1.84
C ASP A 98 6.25 -0.37 -2.49
N LEU A 99 6.84 0.54 -3.28
CA LEU A 99 8.09 0.24 -3.98
C LEU A 99 9.24 0.11 -3.00
N THR A 100 10.07 -0.91 -3.24
CA THR A 100 11.11 -1.35 -2.31
C THR A 100 12.42 -1.59 -3.02
N LEU A 101 13.48 -0.87 -2.64
CA LEU A 101 14.85 -1.21 -3.03
C LEU A 101 15.29 -2.43 -2.21
N ARG A 102 15.06 -3.62 -2.77
CA ARG A 102 15.08 -4.89 -2.02
C ARG A 102 16.44 -5.20 -1.41
N ASP A 103 17.50 -5.09 -2.19
CA ASP A 103 18.85 -5.38 -1.71
C ASP A 103 19.28 -4.42 -0.61
N LEU A 104 18.96 -3.13 -0.78
CA LEU A 104 19.23 -2.12 0.24
C LEU A 104 18.44 -2.39 1.52
N GLN A 105 17.16 -2.78 1.42
CA GLN A 105 16.36 -3.16 2.58
C GLN A 105 16.99 -4.33 3.33
N ASN A 106 17.44 -5.37 2.61
CA ASN A 106 18.09 -6.54 3.22
C ASN A 106 19.38 -6.14 3.94
N GLN A 107 20.19 -5.26 3.35
CA GLN A 107 21.41 -4.73 3.99
C GLN A 107 21.08 -3.95 5.27
N LEU A 108 20.06 -3.09 5.23
CA LEU A 108 19.62 -2.30 6.39
C LEU A 108 19.09 -3.22 7.51
N LYS A 109 18.25 -4.20 7.18
CA LYS A 109 17.73 -5.20 8.11
C LYS A 109 18.87 -5.95 8.82
N ASN A 110 19.84 -6.45 8.07
CA ASN A 110 20.98 -7.19 8.61
C ASN A 110 21.85 -6.36 9.56
N LYS A 111 21.84 -5.03 9.40
CA LYS A 111 22.56 -4.07 10.26
C LYS A 111 21.71 -3.50 11.39
N GLY A 112 20.43 -3.88 11.51
CA GLY A 112 19.49 -3.30 12.46
C GLY A 112 19.24 -1.79 12.23
N GLN A 113 19.37 -1.32 10.98
CA GLN A 113 19.18 0.07 10.60
C GLN A 113 17.77 0.34 10.10
N PRO A 114 17.28 1.60 10.19
CA PRO A 114 15.99 2.03 9.65
C PRO A 114 15.86 1.77 8.15
N TRP A 115 14.62 1.55 7.66
CA TRP A 115 14.35 1.13 6.28
C TRP A 115 14.11 2.29 5.31
N GLU A 116 14.04 3.53 5.78
CA GLU A 116 13.63 4.70 5.01
C GLU A 116 14.39 4.85 3.70
N ARG A 117 15.71 4.57 3.68
CA ARG A 117 16.50 4.62 2.45
C ARG A 117 16.02 3.65 1.38
N ALA A 118 15.42 2.53 1.78
CA ALA A 118 14.93 1.49 0.89
C ALA A 118 13.43 1.61 0.58
N LYS A 119 12.69 2.31 1.43
CA LYS A 119 11.21 2.36 1.42
C LYS A 119 10.63 3.76 1.21
N ALA A 120 11.41 4.82 1.43
CA ALA A 120 10.91 6.19 1.47
C ALA A 120 11.57 7.13 0.45
N PHE A 121 12.17 6.57 -0.61
CA PHE A 121 12.75 7.35 -1.70
C PHE A 121 11.64 8.04 -2.53
N ASP A 122 12.00 9.07 -3.28
CA ASP A 122 11.07 9.79 -4.14
C ASP A 122 10.42 8.84 -5.16
N GLY A 123 9.09 8.85 -5.23
CA GLY A 123 8.33 7.92 -6.06
C GLY A 123 8.11 6.51 -5.47
N ALA A 124 8.54 6.25 -4.22
CA ALA A 124 8.39 4.94 -3.58
C ALA A 124 6.94 4.55 -3.24
N CYS A 125 5.98 5.45 -3.40
CA CYS A 125 4.57 5.23 -3.11
C CYS A 125 3.73 5.62 -4.33
N VAL A 126 3.26 4.66 -5.09
CA VAL A 126 2.35 4.89 -6.23
C VAL A 126 0.93 4.65 -5.77
N LEU A 127 0.03 5.61 -5.97
CA LEU A 127 -1.37 5.48 -5.55
C LEU A 127 -2.32 5.60 -6.75
N GLY A 128 -3.29 4.68 -6.81
CA GLY A 128 -4.42 4.76 -7.71
C GLY A 128 -5.42 5.87 -7.33
N GLN A 129 -6.40 6.12 -8.20
CA GLN A 129 -7.51 7.00 -7.84
C GLN A 129 -8.32 6.38 -6.70
N TRP A 130 -8.73 7.22 -5.76
CA TRP A 130 -9.49 6.80 -4.61
C TRP A 130 -10.94 6.46 -4.96
N LEU A 131 -11.43 5.34 -4.43
CA LEU A 131 -12.83 4.94 -4.46
C LEU A 131 -13.47 5.22 -3.10
N ALA A 132 -14.78 5.41 -3.10
CA ALA A 132 -15.56 5.44 -1.86
C ALA A 132 -15.54 4.05 -1.18
N PRO A 133 -15.50 3.97 0.17
CA PRO A 133 -15.39 2.69 0.87
C PRO A 133 -16.56 1.72 0.61
N ASP A 134 -17.75 2.23 0.31
CA ASP A 134 -18.95 1.46 -0.03
C ASP A 134 -18.88 0.78 -1.39
N MET A 135 -17.86 1.07 -2.19
CA MET A 135 -17.52 0.29 -3.38
C MET A 135 -17.03 -1.13 -3.03
N LEU A 136 -16.58 -1.37 -1.81
CA LEU A 136 -16.21 -2.70 -1.32
C LEU A 136 -17.40 -3.34 -0.60
N CYS A 137 -17.68 -4.61 -0.96
CA CYS A 137 -18.74 -5.37 -0.30
C CYS A 137 -18.41 -5.65 1.18
N ASP A 138 -17.18 -6.01 1.44
CA ASP A 138 -16.65 -6.32 2.76
C ASP A 138 -15.14 -6.00 2.76
N LEU A 139 -14.76 -5.01 3.56
CA LEU A 139 -13.35 -4.61 3.67
C LEU A 139 -12.45 -5.75 4.18
N GLY A 140 -13.01 -6.70 4.92
CA GLY A 140 -12.31 -7.89 5.43
C GLY A 140 -12.25 -9.06 4.44
N LYS A 141 -12.88 -8.96 3.25
CA LYS A 141 -12.91 -10.03 2.22
C LYS A 141 -12.73 -9.48 0.80
N THR A 142 -12.05 -8.36 0.69
CA THR A 142 -11.78 -7.71 -0.59
C THR A 142 -10.63 -8.40 -1.29
N THR A 143 -10.81 -8.69 -2.59
CA THR A 143 -9.79 -9.30 -3.43
C THR A 143 -9.23 -8.31 -4.43
N PHE A 144 -7.95 -8.46 -4.74
CA PHE A 144 -7.25 -7.64 -5.72
C PHE A 144 -6.13 -8.42 -6.38
N GLU A 145 -5.65 -7.93 -7.51
CA GLU A 145 -4.52 -8.53 -8.23
C GLU A 145 -3.61 -7.47 -8.85
N LEU A 146 -2.36 -7.84 -9.04
CA LEU A 146 -1.39 -7.13 -9.84
C LEU A 146 -0.90 -8.02 -10.98
N SER A 147 -0.98 -7.52 -12.21
CA SER A 147 -0.32 -8.10 -13.37
C SER A 147 0.84 -7.21 -13.82
N VAL A 148 1.91 -7.84 -14.28
CA VAL A 148 3.05 -7.19 -14.95
C VAL A 148 3.17 -7.81 -16.34
N ASN A 149 3.11 -6.98 -17.38
CA ASN A 149 3.13 -7.42 -18.79
C ASN A 149 2.07 -8.50 -19.09
N ASP A 150 0.84 -8.26 -18.59
CA ASP A 150 -0.32 -9.15 -18.68
C ASP A 150 -0.19 -10.50 -17.92
N GLU A 151 0.91 -10.76 -17.23
CA GLU A 151 1.08 -11.90 -16.34
C GLU A 151 0.70 -11.54 -14.90
N VAL A 152 -0.25 -12.28 -14.30
CA VAL A 152 -0.64 -12.10 -12.91
C VAL A 152 0.52 -12.49 -11.99
N ARG A 153 0.99 -11.55 -11.17
CA ARG A 153 2.13 -11.72 -10.26
C ARG A 153 1.69 -11.80 -8.81
N GLN A 154 0.70 -10.99 -8.41
CA GLN A 154 0.17 -10.99 -7.05
C GLN A 154 -1.34 -11.13 -7.07
N GLN A 155 -1.87 -11.91 -6.14
CA GLN A 155 -3.29 -12.02 -5.84
C GLN A 155 -3.46 -11.87 -4.33
N GLY A 156 -4.24 -10.86 -3.91
CA GLY A 156 -4.48 -10.56 -2.52
C GLY A 156 -5.94 -10.76 -2.13
N ASN A 157 -6.14 -11.19 -0.91
CA ASN A 157 -7.43 -11.20 -0.24
C ASN A 157 -7.23 -10.64 1.18
N THR A 158 -7.97 -9.60 1.54
CA THR A 158 -7.84 -9.00 2.88
C THR A 158 -8.23 -9.95 4.01
N ALA A 159 -8.94 -11.05 3.70
CA ALA A 159 -9.20 -12.13 4.66
C ALA A 159 -7.93 -12.86 5.11
N ASP A 160 -6.85 -12.82 4.31
CA ASP A 160 -5.58 -13.47 4.59
C ASP A 160 -4.59 -12.56 5.36
N MET A 161 -5.01 -11.32 5.67
CA MET A 161 -4.24 -10.40 6.49
C MET A 161 -4.10 -10.92 7.91
N LEU A 162 -2.91 -10.84 8.49
CA LEU A 162 -2.65 -11.12 9.90
C LEU A 162 -3.36 -10.11 10.80
N PHE A 163 -3.34 -8.86 10.40
CA PHE A 163 -4.02 -7.75 11.07
C PHE A 163 -4.97 -7.09 10.07
N GLY A 164 -6.28 -7.25 10.28
CA GLY A 164 -7.29 -6.67 9.41
C GLY A 164 -7.28 -5.13 9.45
N VAL A 165 -7.79 -4.49 8.39
CA VAL A 165 -7.70 -3.04 8.18
C VAL A 165 -8.11 -2.21 9.40
N VAL A 166 -9.26 -2.48 10.00
CA VAL A 166 -9.76 -1.72 11.15
C VAL A 166 -8.86 -1.89 12.37
N ALA A 167 -8.39 -3.11 12.62
CA ALA A 167 -7.45 -3.40 13.72
C ALA A 167 -6.13 -2.64 13.53
N LEU A 168 -5.62 -2.56 12.29
CA LEU A 168 -4.44 -1.75 11.97
C LEU A 168 -4.65 -0.27 12.29
N LEU A 169 -5.80 0.31 11.89
CA LEU A 169 -6.08 1.73 12.18
C LEU A 169 -6.15 2.01 13.68
N VAL A 170 -6.72 1.09 14.46
CA VAL A 170 -6.77 1.17 15.93
C VAL A 170 -5.35 1.14 16.49
N ASP A 171 -4.55 0.14 16.13
CA ASP A 171 -3.16 -0.04 16.60
C ASP A 171 -2.29 1.17 16.22
N ILE A 172 -2.31 1.56 14.96
CA ILE A 172 -1.55 2.72 14.45
C ILE A 172 -1.93 3.99 15.22
N SER A 173 -3.22 4.20 15.53
CA SER A 173 -3.69 5.39 16.23
C SER A 173 -3.19 5.51 17.67
N GLN A 174 -2.72 4.43 18.27
CA GLN A 174 -2.11 4.45 19.61
C GLN A 174 -0.71 5.06 19.57
N VAL A 175 0.03 4.81 18.49
CA VAL A 175 1.41 5.31 18.31
C VAL A 175 1.42 6.64 17.58
N PHE A 176 0.72 6.72 16.44
CA PHE A 176 0.67 7.89 15.56
C PHE A 176 -0.72 8.52 15.57
N THR A 177 -0.79 9.85 15.64
CA THR A 177 -2.03 10.52 15.25
C THR A 177 -2.19 10.41 13.74
N LEU A 178 -3.30 9.82 13.28
CA LEU A 178 -3.67 9.85 11.88
C LEU A 178 -4.48 11.12 11.61
N GLU A 179 -4.01 11.94 10.70
CA GLU A 179 -4.68 13.18 10.27
C GLU A 179 -5.54 12.93 9.02
N VAL A 180 -6.46 13.84 8.75
CA VAL A 180 -7.28 13.80 7.53
C VAL A 180 -6.38 13.85 6.30
N GLY A 181 -6.55 12.92 5.38
CA GLY A 181 -5.75 12.77 4.18
C GLY A 181 -4.57 11.80 4.33
N ASP A 182 -4.17 11.43 5.55
CA ASP A 182 -3.12 10.41 5.73
C ASP A 182 -3.51 9.09 5.07
N VAL A 183 -2.51 8.34 4.67
CA VAL A 183 -2.66 7.06 3.97
C VAL A 183 -2.09 5.93 4.83
N VAL A 184 -2.80 4.82 4.87
CA VAL A 184 -2.30 3.56 5.42
C VAL A 184 -2.22 2.53 4.31
N MET A 185 -1.01 2.04 4.02
CA MET A 185 -0.76 0.90 3.14
C MET A 185 -0.75 -0.37 4.01
N THR A 186 -1.58 -1.35 3.65
CA THR A 186 -1.98 -2.42 4.59
C THR A 186 -1.16 -3.69 4.49
N GLY A 187 -0.12 -3.70 3.69
CA GLY A 187 0.72 -4.86 3.43
C GLY A 187 0.38 -5.57 2.11
N THR A 188 1.35 -6.29 1.60
CA THR A 188 1.31 -6.95 0.29
C THR A 188 1.23 -8.47 0.41
N PRO A 189 0.50 -9.18 -0.49
CA PRO A 189 0.54 -10.63 -0.59
C PRO A 189 1.87 -11.14 -1.21
N ALA A 190 2.08 -12.45 -1.25
CA ALA A 190 3.20 -13.07 -1.94
C ALA A 190 3.21 -12.77 -3.45
N GLY A 191 4.34 -13.00 -4.12
CA GLY A 191 4.54 -12.77 -5.55
C GLY A 191 5.26 -11.48 -5.87
N VAL A 192 5.98 -10.89 -4.91
CA VAL A 192 6.81 -9.69 -5.13
C VAL A 192 7.99 -10.01 -6.05
N ALA A 193 8.36 -9.08 -6.93
CA ALA A 193 9.49 -9.25 -7.83
C ALA A 193 10.09 -7.90 -8.25
N ALA A 194 11.28 -7.96 -8.86
CA ALA A 194 11.96 -6.81 -9.43
C ALA A 194 11.22 -6.26 -10.65
N LEU A 195 11.23 -4.94 -10.77
CA LEU A 195 10.76 -4.19 -11.94
C LEU A 195 11.87 -4.01 -12.96
N ALA A 196 11.50 -4.10 -14.24
CA ALA A 196 12.38 -3.78 -15.37
C ALA A 196 11.87 -2.54 -16.13
N SER A 197 12.77 -1.83 -16.81
CA SER A 197 12.36 -0.71 -17.67
C SER A 197 11.42 -1.18 -18.76
N GLY A 198 10.33 -0.43 -18.99
CA GLY A 198 9.29 -0.76 -19.95
C GLY A 198 8.17 -1.67 -19.42
N ASP A 199 8.30 -2.22 -18.20
CA ASP A 199 7.21 -3.01 -17.61
C ASP A 199 5.90 -2.22 -17.54
N GLN A 200 4.80 -2.90 -17.89
CA GLN A 200 3.44 -2.38 -17.80
C GLN A 200 2.75 -3.05 -16.60
N LEU A 201 2.32 -2.25 -15.64
CA LEU A 201 1.66 -2.74 -14.44
C LEU A 201 0.15 -2.45 -14.50
N LYS A 202 -0.63 -3.43 -14.13
CA LYS A 202 -2.09 -3.34 -14.05
C LYS A 202 -2.56 -3.86 -12.71
N MET A 203 -3.15 -2.99 -11.91
CA MET A 203 -3.74 -3.30 -10.61
C MET A 203 -5.26 -3.37 -10.75
N THR A 204 -5.89 -4.44 -10.28
CA THR A 204 -7.35 -4.61 -10.33
C THR A 204 -7.89 -4.85 -8.92
N LEU A 205 -8.82 -4.00 -8.48
CA LEU A 205 -9.57 -4.14 -7.23
C LEU A 205 -10.98 -4.61 -7.54
N HIS A 206 -11.40 -5.71 -6.94
CA HIS A 206 -12.75 -6.22 -7.11
C HIS A 206 -13.73 -5.48 -6.20
N THR A 207 -14.74 -4.88 -6.81
CA THR A 207 -15.75 -4.04 -6.15
C THR A 207 -17.16 -4.59 -6.36
N VAL A 208 -18.16 -4.01 -5.71
CA VAL A 208 -19.58 -4.37 -5.90
C VAL A 208 -20.08 -4.13 -7.33
N LEU A 209 -19.38 -3.29 -8.11
CA LEU A 209 -19.71 -2.98 -9.51
C LEU A 209 -18.82 -3.75 -10.52
N GLY A 210 -17.99 -4.68 -10.05
CA GLY A 210 -16.99 -5.39 -10.84
C GLY A 210 -15.56 -4.93 -10.58
N GLY A 211 -14.63 -5.32 -11.43
CA GLY A 211 -13.22 -4.92 -11.29
C GLY A 211 -12.98 -3.46 -11.67
N VAL A 212 -12.36 -2.69 -10.78
CA VAL A 212 -11.79 -1.37 -11.11
C VAL A 212 -10.30 -1.54 -11.33
N THR A 213 -9.82 -1.03 -12.45
CA THR A 213 -8.43 -1.25 -12.88
C THR A 213 -7.68 0.06 -13.03
N TRP A 214 -6.45 0.08 -12.54
CA TRP A 214 -5.47 1.14 -12.72
C TRP A 214 -4.24 0.61 -13.44
N GLN A 215 -3.59 1.46 -14.21
CA GLN A 215 -2.39 1.10 -14.96
C GLN A 215 -1.29 2.13 -14.74
N THR A 216 -0.06 1.66 -14.73
CA THR A 216 1.16 2.47 -14.72
C THR A 216 2.26 1.73 -15.44
N PHE A 217 3.41 2.35 -15.60
CA PHE A 217 4.55 1.79 -16.33
C PHE A 217 5.86 2.10 -15.62
N VAL A 218 6.92 1.37 -15.97
CA VAL A 218 8.28 1.64 -15.53
C VAL A 218 9.01 2.43 -16.61
N ALA A 219 9.48 3.62 -16.26
CA ALA A 219 10.23 4.51 -17.16
C ALA A 219 11.67 4.01 -17.45
#